data_9fa46170bb44d813e98022a6d2636f7d
#
_entry.id   9fa46170bb44d813e98022a6d2636f7d
#
_cell.length_a   1.000
_cell.length_b   1.000
_cell.length_c   1.000
_cell.angle_alpha   90.00
_cell.angle_beta   90.00
_cell.angle_gamma   90.00
#
_symmetry.space_group_name_H-M   'P 1'
#
loop_
_entity.id
_entity.type
_entity.pdbx_description
1 polymer ?
#
loop_
_entity_poly.entity_id
_entity_poly.type
_entity_poly.pdbx_seq_one_letter_code
_entity_poly.pdbx_strand_id
1 'polypeptide(L)'
;STTIAVSTANGYILFFNLLSTRDKYLYEPVYPNLQSMLEDLIIATADGFLHLIHWDGLTNGRKAINLCTVPFSVDLHSSRGSFLDFRNVHIRNMEYCATLDGFAVVFNDGRVGFITPMSSGFTAEQLHGVWAQEVFDGTCVAVNNKYRLMAFGCTNGSVQVYTIDHSTGAMQLSHKLELTPKQYPDIWNKTGAVKLIRWSPDNCVVMVTWECGGLSLWSVFGAQLICTLGGDFIHQTDGTKKDPLKINSMSWGSEGYHLWVIDANNSGNSMTESKNKGQHFGILQFQFIKSALAVNPCISNQEQVLLQGEDRLYLNCGDVVQAQNPRSSSAHAEHKTVRERGQFSYESLDSQGLSTLLGHRHWHVVQIHNIYLEINWPIRFSAIDKMGQNVAVVGKFGFAHYSLFSKKWKLFGNITQEQNMTVTGGLAWWNDFIVIACYNLSDRQEELRVYLRTANLDNAFAHITKVQAETLLLSVFRDIIILFRADCSICLYSIKRKSDGPNPTTSIQVLQEVSMSRYIPHPFLVVSVTLTSVRTETGISLKMPQQVSTVFFFNYFRARESRFST
;
A
#
# COMPACT_ATOMS: atom_id res chain seq x y z
N SER A 1 6.71 -5.43 -18.95
CA SER A 1 7.47 -6.33 -19.85
C SER A 1 6.76 -7.67 -19.94
N THR A 2 6.76 -8.27 -21.10
CA THR A 2 6.15 -9.59 -21.36
C THR A 2 7.17 -10.73 -21.22
N THR A 3 8.34 -10.45 -20.66
CA THR A 3 9.44 -11.40 -20.56
C THR A 3 9.68 -11.79 -19.10
N ILE A 4 9.74 -13.09 -18.83
CA ILE A 4 10.13 -13.65 -17.53
C ILE A 4 11.55 -14.20 -17.65
N ALA A 5 12.43 -13.83 -16.73
CA ALA A 5 13.75 -14.44 -16.59
C ALA A 5 13.71 -15.47 -15.44
N VAL A 6 14.18 -16.67 -15.69
CA VAL A 6 14.25 -17.76 -14.71
C VAL A 6 15.69 -18.22 -14.57
N SER A 7 16.24 -18.15 -13.35
CA SER A 7 17.52 -18.76 -13.04
C SER A 7 17.37 -20.22 -12.68
N THR A 8 18.26 -21.06 -13.15
CA THR A 8 18.29 -22.49 -12.83
C THR A 8 19.37 -22.79 -11.81
N ALA A 9 19.24 -23.91 -11.08
CA ALA A 9 20.27 -24.38 -10.15
C ALA A 9 21.64 -24.64 -10.80
N ASN A 10 21.67 -24.83 -12.11
CA ASN A 10 22.88 -25.06 -12.88
C ASN A 10 23.51 -23.76 -13.40
N GLY A 11 23.06 -22.60 -12.98
CA GLY A 11 23.58 -21.28 -13.36
C GLY A 11 23.13 -20.78 -14.74
N TYR A 12 22.14 -21.41 -15.38
CA TYR A 12 21.55 -20.88 -16.61
C TYR A 12 20.47 -19.87 -16.31
N ILE A 13 20.32 -18.88 -17.18
CA ILE A 13 19.22 -17.93 -17.16
C ILE A 13 18.41 -18.13 -18.43
N LEU A 14 17.14 -18.44 -18.24
CA LEU A 14 16.20 -18.69 -19.32
C LEU A 14 15.23 -17.52 -19.41
N PHE A 15 15.04 -16.98 -20.60
CA PHE A 15 14.07 -15.91 -20.87
C PHE A 15 12.83 -16.49 -21.54
N PHE A 16 11.67 -16.26 -20.97
CA PHE A 16 10.39 -16.69 -21.50
C PHE A 16 9.57 -15.47 -21.89
N ASN A 17 9.22 -15.33 -23.16
CA ASN A 17 8.29 -14.31 -23.61
C ASN A 17 6.86 -14.79 -23.38
N LEU A 18 6.11 -14.09 -22.56
CA LEU A 18 4.68 -14.30 -22.40
C LEU A 18 3.98 -13.62 -23.57
N LEU A 19 3.67 -14.38 -24.61
CA LEU A 19 2.80 -13.93 -25.69
C LEU A 19 1.38 -13.86 -25.13
N SER A 20 1.00 -12.72 -24.59
CA SER A 20 -0.38 -12.42 -24.28
C SER A 20 -1.15 -12.22 -25.58
N THR A 21 -1.92 -13.21 -26.00
CA THR A 21 -2.79 -13.11 -27.17
C THR A 21 -4.06 -12.30 -26.88
N ARG A 22 -4.30 -11.80 -25.68
CA ARG A 22 -5.60 -11.16 -25.36
C ARG A 22 -5.63 -9.98 -24.39
N ASP A 23 -4.59 -9.56 -23.73
CA ASP A 23 -4.75 -8.47 -22.75
C ASP A 23 -3.87 -7.28 -23.03
N LYS A 24 -4.43 -6.33 -23.81
CA LYS A 24 -3.99 -4.93 -23.87
C LYS A 24 -4.24 -4.16 -22.55
N TYR A 25 -4.53 -4.86 -21.46
CA TYR A 25 -4.93 -4.29 -20.16
C TYR A 25 -4.02 -4.72 -19.02
N LEU A 26 -2.74 -4.93 -19.28
CA LEU A 26 -1.76 -4.87 -18.20
C LEU A 26 -1.69 -3.40 -17.79
N TYR A 27 -2.19 -3.14 -16.59
CA TYR A 27 -2.09 -1.88 -15.89
C TYR A 27 -0.60 -1.49 -15.82
N GLU A 28 -0.15 -0.62 -16.70
CA GLU A 28 1.00 0.21 -16.41
C GLU A 28 0.50 1.22 -15.38
N PRO A 29 1.03 1.22 -14.14
CA PRO A 29 0.79 2.35 -13.27
C PRO A 29 1.28 3.57 -14.03
N VAL A 30 0.38 4.53 -14.28
CA VAL A 30 0.74 5.81 -14.87
C VAL A 30 1.52 6.56 -13.79
N TYR A 31 2.80 6.23 -13.64
CA TYR A 31 3.76 7.09 -13.00
C TYR A 31 4.42 7.88 -14.13
N PRO A 32 4.00 9.12 -14.38
CA PRO A 32 4.73 9.96 -15.32
C PRO A 32 6.12 10.17 -14.72
N ASN A 33 7.15 9.81 -15.44
CA ASN A 33 8.58 10.00 -15.16
C ASN A 33 9.34 8.94 -14.33
N LEU A 34 8.86 7.70 -14.20
CA LEU A 34 9.76 6.58 -13.85
C LEU A 34 10.37 6.00 -15.16
N GLN A 35 11.02 6.85 -15.92
CA GLN A 35 11.74 6.45 -17.15
C GLN A 35 13.17 5.98 -16.88
N SER A 36 13.60 5.79 -15.64
CA SER A 36 14.80 4.99 -15.35
C SER A 36 14.43 3.53 -15.10
N MET A 37 13.70 2.92 -16.02
CA MET A 37 13.63 1.47 -16.04
C MET A 37 15.03 0.99 -16.39
N LEU A 38 15.59 0.14 -15.55
CA LEU A 38 16.78 -0.63 -15.91
C LEU A 38 16.47 -1.34 -17.24
N GLU A 39 17.16 -0.93 -18.29
CA GLU A 39 17.08 -1.59 -19.60
C GLU A 39 17.68 -2.99 -19.55
N ASP A 40 18.48 -3.28 -18.50
CA ASP A 40 19.22 -4.51 -18.30
C ASP A 40 18.78 -5.26 -17.05
N LEU A 41 18.86 -6.58 -17.12
CA LEU A 41 18.77 -7.47 -15.96
C LEU A 41 20.13 -7.48 -15.25
N ILE A 42 20.15 -7.16 -13.96
CA ILE A 42 21.36 -7.19 -13.14
C ILE A 42 21.39 -8.47 -12.31
N ILE A 43 22.50 -9.20 -12.40
CA ILE A 43 22.69 -10.48 -11.73
C ILE A 43 23.94 -10.42 -10.88
N ALA A 44 23.79 -10.65 -9.58
CA ALA A 44 24.92 -10.83 -8.67
C ALA A 44 25.34 -12.30 -8.65
N THR A 45 26.64 -12.54 -8.76
CA THR A 45 27.23 -13.89 -8.73
C THR A 45 28.09 -14.09 -7.48
N ALA A 46 28.27 -15.36 -7.08
CA ALA A 46 29.00 -15.72 -5.87
C ALA A 46 30.50 -15.42 -5.94
N ASP A 47 31.03 -15.16 -7.11
CA ASP A 47 32.42 -14.72 -7.34
C ASP A 47 32.63 -13.21 -7.16
N GLY A 48 31.59 -12.49 -6.74
CA GLY A 48 31.66 -11.05 -6.44
C GLY A 48 31.48 -10.12 -7.63
N PHE A 49 30.84 -10.59 -8.69
CA PHE A 49 30.56 -9.76 -9.87
C PHE A 49 29.05 -9.43 -9.97
N LEU A 50 28.78 -8.26 -10.56
CA LEU A 50 27.46 -7.86 -11.06
C LEU A 50 27.50 -7.94 -12.58
N HIS A 51 26.65 -8.77 -13.16
CA HIS A 51 26.51 -8.92 -14.61
C HIS A 51 25.28 -8.15 -15.08
N LEU A 52 25.45 -7.32 -16.13
CA LEU A 52 24.37 -6.62 -16.79
C LEU A 52 24.04 -7.39 -18.08
N ILE A 53 22.81 -7.86 -18.18
CA ILE A 53 22.32 -8.64 -19.33
C ILE A 53 21.07 -7.94 -19.87
N HIS A 54 21.10 -7.58 -21.14
CA HIS A 54 19.93 -7.00 -21.79
C HIS A 54 18.76 -8.01 -21.86
N TRP A 55 17.52 -7.53 -21.75
CA TRP A 55 16.32 -8.38 -21.72
C TRP A 55 16.06 -9.18 -23.00
N ASP A 56 16.69 -8.84 -24.12
CA ASP A 56 16.65 -9.63 -25.36
C ASP A 56 17.63 -10.82 -25.36
N GLY A 57 18.44 -10.97 -24.32
CA GLY A 57 19.47 -12.00 -24.19
C GLY A 57 20.71 -11.73 -25.01
N LEU A 58 20.78 -10.62 -25.74
CA LEU A 58 21.97 -10.23 -26.51
C LEU A 58 22.96 -9.57 -25.57
N THR A 59 24.06 -10.23 -25.35
CA THR A 59 25.21 -9.69 -24.60
C THR A 59 26.07 -8.83 -25.51
N ASN A 60 25.64 -7.65 -25.87
CA ASN A 60 26.47 -6.68 -26.58
C ASN A 60 27.54 -6.13 -25.63
N GLY A 61 28.66 -6.84 -25.56
CA GLY A 61 29.82 -6.49 -24.74
C GLY A 61 29.56 -6.72 -23.26
N ARG A 62 29.96 -7.87 -22.72
CA ARG A 62 29.87 -8.26 -21.31
C ARG A 62 30.40 -7.17 -20.40
N LYS A 63 29.51 -6.37 -19.83
CA LYS A 63 29.87 -5.50 -18.72
C LYS A 63 29.65 -6.25 -17.43
N ALA A 64 30.71 -6.83 -16.89
CA ALA A 64 30.73 -7.36 -15.54
C ALA A 64 31.39 -6.32 -14.63
N ILE A 65 30.72 -5.96 -13.55
CA ILE A 65 31.24 -5.03 -12.57
C ILE A 65 31.79 -5.83 -11.41
N ASN A 66 33.07 -5.67 -11.12
CA ASN A 66 33.68 -6.28 -9.94
C ASN A 66 33.33 -5.45 -8.69
N LEU A 67 32.65 -6.05 -7.72
CA LEU A 67 32.27 -5.39 -6.49
C LEU A 67 33.48 -4.87 -5.68
N CYS A 68 34.64 -5.50 -5.80
CA CYS A 68 35.86 -5.03 -5.14
C CYS A 68 36.35 -3.67 -5.67
N THR A 69 35.88 -3.22 -6.84
CA THR A 69 36.22 -1.91 -7.41
C THR A 69 35.22 -0.84 -7.03
N VAL A 70 34.11 -1.18 -6.40
CA VAL A 70 33.08 -0.24 -5.94
C VAL A 70 33.49 0.34 -4.59
N PRO A 71 33.70 1.66 -4.47
CA PRO A 71 34.00 2.27 -3.19
C PRO A 71 32.75 2.31 -2.31
N PHE A 72 32.91 1.97 -1.04
CA PHE A 72 31.88 2.08 -0.03
C PHE A 72 32.25 3.08 1.04
N SER A 73 31.33 3.90 1.45
CA SER A 73 31.51 4.93 2.48
C SER A 73 30.33 4.94 3.46
N VAL A 74 30.43 5.82 4.45
CA VAL A 74 29.36 6.06 5.42
C VAL A 74 28.24 6.94 4.83
N ASP A 75 28.61 7.82 3.91
CA ASP A 75 27.70 8.73 3.21
C ASP A 75 28.19 8.98 1.78
N LEU A 76 27.32 9.49 0.90
CA LEU A 76 27.63 9.74 -0.51
C LEU A 76 28.60 10.93 -0.73
N HIS A 77 28.75 11.80 0.25
CA HIS A 77 29.60 12.99 0.15
C HIS A 77 31.00 12.79 0.73
N SER A 78 31.22 11.67 1.40
CA SER A 78 32.54 11.32 1.95
C SER A 78 33.51 10.96 0.84
N SER A 79 34.55 11.76 0.67
CA SER A 79 35.63 11.51 -0.28
C SER A 79 36.54 10.32 0.09
N ARG A 80 36.30 9.68 1.24
CA ARG A 80 37.06 8.53 1.74
C ARG A 80 36.22 7.26 1.67
N GLY A 81 35.91 6.83 0.45
CA GLY A 81 35.40 5.48 0.23
C GLY A 81 36.52 4.46 0.48
N SER A 82 36.26 3.43 1.26
CA SER A 82 37.15 2.28 1.37
C SER A 82 36.70 1.23 0.35
N PHE A 83 37.67 0.70 -0.39
CA PHE A 83 37.43 -0.47 -1.22
C PHE A 83 37.27 -1.69 -0.30
N LEU A 84 36.37 -2.56 -0.69
CA LEU A 84 36.13 -3.78 0.04
C LEU A 84 37.33 -4.73 -0.12
N ASP A 85 37.92 -5.10 0.98
CA ASP A 85 38.93 -6.19 0.98
C ASP A 85 38.17 -7.53 0.95
N PHE A 86 37.79 -7.91 -0.26
CA PHE A 86 36.90 -9.02 -0.51
C PHE A 86 37.61 -10.28 -0.96
N ARG A 87 38.11 -11.02 -0.03
CA ARG A 87 38.26 -12.45 -0.27
C ARG A 87 36.96 -13.13 0.12
N ASN A 88 36.18 -13.63 -0.85
CA ASN A 88 34.91 -14.37 -0.66
C ASN A 88 33.68 -13.56 -0.22
N VAL A 89 33.60 -12.27 -0.47
CA VAL A 89 32.36 -11.50 -0.21
C VAL A 89 31.58 -11.33 -1.51
N HIS A 90 30.29 -11.64 -1.45
CA HIS A 90 29.36 -11.49 -2.57
C HIS A 90 28.00 -11.05 -2.08
N ILE A 91 27.18 -10.54 -2.97
CA ILE A 91 25.80 -10.16 -2.66
C ILE A 91 24.95 -11.42 -2.54
N ARG A 92 24.34 -11.62 -1.38
CA ARG A 92 23.41 -12.71 -1.08
C ARG A 92 21.99 -12.40 -1.52
N ASN A 93 21.57 -11.15 -1.33
CA ASN A 93 20.22 -10.68 -1.69
C ASN A 93 20.29 -9.22 -2.11
N MET A 94 19.51 -8.83 -3.11
CA MET A 94 19.42 -7.45 -3.56
C MET A 94 18.04 -7.13 -4.11
N GLU A 95 17.63 -5.88 -3.97
CA GLU A 95 16.39 -5.38 -4.55
C GLU A 95 16.57 -3.94 -5.04
N TYR A 96 16.03 -3.65 -6.23
CA TYR A 96 16.15 -2.36 -6.87
C TYR A 96 15.17 -1.34 -6.28
N CYS A 97 15.70 -0.17 -5.93
CA CYS A 97 14.93 0.99 -5.52
C CYS A 97 14.83 1.99 -6.67
N ALA A 98 13.72 1.94 -7.41
CA ALA A 98 13.51 2.78 -8.59
C ALA A 98 13.50 4.28 -8.26
N THR A 99 13.01 4.67 -7.09
CA THR A 99 12.92 6.08 -6.67
C THR A 99 14.26 6.69 -6.22
N LEU A 100 15.25 5.86 -5.93
CA LEU A 100 16.60 6.26 -5.54
C LEU A 100 17.66 5.86 -6.59
N ASP A 101 17.22 5.19 -7.67
CA ASP A 101 18.08 4.65 -8.74
C ASP A 101 19.28 3.87 -8.19
N GLY A 102 19.00 2.83 -7.40
CA GLY A 102 20.06 2.03 -6.79
C GLY A 102 19.54 0.70 -6.25
N PHE A 103 20.44 -0.11 -5.71
CA PHE A 103 20.16 -1.41 -5.14
C PHE A 103 20.40 -1.43 -3.65
N ALA A 104 19.40 -1.82 -2.88
CA ALA A 104 19.60 -2.25 -1.51
C ALA A 104 20.18 -3.67 -1.53
N VAL A 105 21.28 -3.90 -0.82
CA VAL A 105 22.06 -5.12 -0.89
C VAL A 105 22.34 -5.71 0.49
N VAL A 106 22.33 -7.04 0.55
CA VAL A 106 22.77 -7.83 1.70
C VAL A 106 23.93 -8.71 1.23
N PHE A 107 25.06 -8.63 1.90
CA PHE A 107 26.21 -9.46 1.64
C PHE A 107 26.15 -10.78 2.40
N ASN A 108 26.91 -11.77 1.94
CA ASN A 108 27.01 -13.08 2.58
C ASN A 108 27.61 -13.04 3.99
N ASP A 109 28.38 -12.01 4.32
CA ASP A 109 28.94 -11.75 5.65
C ASP A 109 28.00 -11.00 6.61
N GLY A 110 26.77 -10.70 6.15
CA GLY A 110 25.73 -10.04 6.95
C GLY A 110 25.76 -8.52 6.90
N ARG A 111 26.77 -7.89 6.28
CA ARG A 111 26.75 -6.43 6.06
C ARG A 111 25.65 -6.05 5.07
N VAL A 112 25.07 -4.87 5.26
CA VAL A 112 24.02 -4.36 4.38
C VAL A 112 24.33 -2.94 3.93
N GLY A 113 23.88 -2.60 2.73
CA GLY A 113 24.17 -1.29 2.16
C GLY A 113 23.27 -0.95 0.98
N PHE A 114 23.58 0.18 0.36
CA PHE A 114 22.90 0.67 -0.84
C PHE A 114 23.94 1.02 -1.90
N ILE A 115 23.79 0.50 -3.11
CA ILE A 115 24.67 0.78 -4.26
C ILE A 115 23.90 1.64 -5.25
N THR A 116 24.47 2.78 -5.61
CA THR A 116 23.85 3.73 -6.55
C THR A 116 24.85 4.18 -7.61
N PRO A 117 24.42 4.48 -8.85
CA PRO A 117 25.26 5.11 -9.85
C PRO A 117 25.49 6.59 -9.48
N MET A 118 26.71 7.06 -9.69
CA MET A 118 27.10 8.48 -9.51
C MET A 118 26.67 9.36 -10.69
N SER A 119 26.40 8.75 -11.84
CA SER A 119 25.88 9.39 -13.06
C SER A 119 24.85 8.48 -13.70
N SER A 120 24.18 8.93 -14.76
CA SER A 120 23.17 8.11 -15.44
C SER A 120 23.78 6.80 -16.00
N GLY A 121 23.34 5.68 -15.43
CA GLY A 121 23.67 4.32 -15.86
C GLY A 121 24.62 3.56 -14.92
N PHE A 122 24.44 2.24 -14.88
CA PHE A 122 25.25 1.33 -14.09
C PHE A 122 26.54 0.98 -14.84
N THR A 123 27.67 1.66 -14.52
CA THR A 123 29.02 1.34 -15.03
C THR A 123 29.98 1.17 -13.87
N ALA A 124 31.00 0.29 -14.04
CA ALA A 124 31.97 -0.05 -12.99
C ALA A 124 32.69 1.17 -12.38
N GLU A 125 32.91 2.20 -13.18
CA GLU A 125 33.68 3.39 -12.80
C GLU A 125 32.85 4.43 -12.06
N GLN A 126 31.56 4.23 -11.98
CA GLN A 126 30.59 5.24 -11.51
C GLN A 126 29.62 4.73 -10.45
N LEU A 127 29.88 3.57 -9.86
CA LEU A 127 29.11 3.05 -8.75
C LEU A 127 29.70 3.49 -7.41
N HIS A 128 28.84 3.81 -6.48
CA HIS A 128 29.19 4.09 -5.09
C HIS A 128 28.28 3.32 -4.14
N GLY A 129 28.86 2.77 -3.08
CA GLY A 129 28.11 2.07 -2.04
C GLY A 129 28.08 2.85 -0.74
N VAL A 130 26.96 2.77 -0.03
CA VAL A 130 26.79 3.34 1.31
C VAL A 130 26.40 2.24 2.29
N TRP A 131 27.11 2.19 3.43
CA TRP A 131 26.86 1.21 4.48
C TRP A 131 25.75 1.63 5.44
N ALA A 132 24.91 0.67 5.84
CA ALA A 132 24.14 0.81 7.06
C ALA A 132 25.02 0.42 8.25
N GLN A 133 25.35 1.39 9.10
CA GLN A 133 26.38 1.22 10.14
C GLN A 133 26.01 0.27 11.29
N GLU A 134 24.71 0.05 11.51
CA GLU A 134 24.23 -0.71 12.68
C GLU A 134 23.85 -2.17 12.38
N VAL A 135 23.96 -2.63 11.11
CA VAL A 135 23.55 -3.97 10.69
C VAL A 135 24.75 -4.76 10.18
N PHE A 136 25.07 -5.83 10.89
CA PHE A 136 26.16 -6.76 10.55
C PHE A 136 25.69 -8.21 10.42
N ASP A 137 24.39 -8.44 10.54
CA ASP A 137 23.75 -9.75 10.60
C ASP A 137 22.55 -9.86 9.62
N GLY A 138 22.60 -9.12 8.53
CA GLY A 138 21.56 -9.08 7.51
C GLY A 138 21.35 -10.42 6.81
N THR A 139 20.09 -10.78 6.56
CA THR A 139 19.70 -12.05 5.90
C THR A 139 19.01 -11.83 4.56
N CYS A 140 18.14 -10.85 4.47
CA CYS A 140 17.37 -10.51 3.26
C CYS A 140 17.01 -9.03 3.25
N VAL A 141 16.55 -8.54 2.09
CA VAL A 141 16.13 -7.16 1.90
C VAL A 141 14.83 -7.07 1.12
N ALA A 142 14.04 -6.05 1.40
CA ALA A 142 12.88 -5.65 0.61
C ALA A 142 12.77 -4.12 0.55
N VAL A 143 12.43 -3.60 -0.64
CA VAL A 143 12.38 -2.16 -0.91
C VAL A 143 10.93 -1.68 -1.03
N ASN A 144 10.63 -0.57 -0.37
CA ASN A 144 9.41 0.19 -0.55
C ASN A 144 9.71 1.43 -1.41
N ASN A 145 9.34 1.36 -2.67
CA ASN A 145 9.62 2.44 -3.62
C ASN A 145 8.84 3.72 -3.32
N LYS A 146 7.62 3.61 -2.81
CA LYS A 146 6.75 4.76 -2.52
C LYS A 146 7.34 5.64 -1.41
N TYR A 147 7.80 5.02 -0.32
CA TYR A 147 8.30 5.74 0.85
C TYR A 147 9.83 5.74 0.95
N ARG A 148 10.53 5.20 -0.06
CA ARG A 148 12.00 5.10 -0.13
C ARG A 148 12.59 4.40 1.08
N LEU A 149 11.94 3.31 1.52
CA LEU A 149 12.36 2.53 2.66
C LEU A 149 13.01 1.22 2.21
N MET A 150 14.05 0.83 2.91
CA MET A 150 14.77 -0.42 2.71
C MET A 150 14.69 -1.23 4.00
N ALA A 151 14.01 -2.38 3.96
CA ALA A 151 13.82 -3.26 5.10
C ALA A 151 14.83 -4.40 5.05
N PHE A 152 15.73 -4.48 6.03
CA PHE A 152 16.73 -5.53 6.15
C PHE A 152 16.35 -6.48 7.27
N GLY A 153 16.18 -7.75 6.95
CA GLY A 153 16.00 -8.82 7.93
C GLY A 153 17.30 -9.18 8.59
N CYS A 154 17.24 -9.49 9.89
CA CYS A 154 18.41 -9.82 10.70
C CYS A 154 18.32 -11.26 11.26
N THR A 155 19.46 -11.81 11.66
CA THR A 155 19.54 -13.16 12.24
C THR A 155 18.85 -13.27 13.60
N ASN A 156 18.75 -12.14 14.32
CA ASN A 156 18.06 -12.08 15.61
C ASN A 156 16.52 -12.04 15.48
N GLY A 157 15.98 -12.12 14.26
CA GLY A 157 14.55 -12.12 13.98
C GLY A 157 13.92 -10.73 13.87
N SER A 158 14.67 -9.65 14.05
CA SER A 158 14.20 -8.29 13.83
C SER A 158 14.37 -7.84 12.38
N VAL A 159 13.60 -6.83 11.96
CA VAL A 159 13.80 -6.14 10.69
C VAL A 159 14.17 -4.70 10.98
N GLN A 160 15.24 -4.21 10.38
CA GLN A 160 15.66 -2.83 10.47
C GLN A 160 15.31 -2.10 9.19
N VAL A 161 14.54 -1.01 9.29
CA VAL A 161 14.07 -0.23 8.14
C VAL A 161 14.85 1.06 8.04
N TYR A 162 15.53 1.23 6.90
CA TYR A 162 16.39 2.37 6.59
C TYR A 162 15.81 3.25 5.51
N THR A 163 16.25 4.50 5.50
CA THR A 163 16.04 5.47 4.42
C THR A 163 17.38 6.15 4.11
N ILE A 164 17.46 6.85 2.97
CA ILE A 164 18.62 7.68 2.62
C ILE A 164 18.36 9.11 3.07
N ASP A 165 19.25 9.68 3.84
CA ASP A 165 19.21 11.11 4.19
C ASP A 165 19.56 11.94 2.96
N HIS A 166 18.69 12.86 2.58
CA HIS A 166 18.87 13.72 1.41
C HIS A 166 20.04 14.70 1.51
N SER A 167 20.43 15.06 2.73
CA SER A 167 21.47 16.05 2.94
C SER A 167 22.88 15.45 2.88
N THR A 168 23.03 14.22 3.36
CA THR A 168 24.34 13.54 3.47
C THR A 168 24.46 12.34 2.55
N GLY A 169 23.33 11.81 2.06
CA GLY A 169 23.29 10.54 1.33
C GLY A 169 23.60 9.32 2.22
N ALA A 170 23.64 9.48 3.54
CA ALA A 170 23.86 8.38 4.47
C ALA A 170 22.62 7.52 4.66
N MET A 171 22.82 6.23 4.91
CA MET A 171 21.75 5.35 5.35
C MET A 171 21.39 5.64 6.80
N GLN A 172 20.14 6.04 7.04
CA GLN A 172 19.61 6.36 8.36
C GLN A 172 18.54 5.37 8.78
N LEU A 173 18.66 4.83 10.00
CA LEU A 173 17.63 3.96 10.58
C LEU A 173 16.34 4.76 10.78
N SER A 174 15.24 4.30 10.17
CA SER A 174 13.92 4.86 10.34
C SER A 174 13.22 4.25 11.56
N HIS A 175 13.04 2.93 11.56
CA HIS A 175 12.40 2.19 12.65
C HIS A 175 12.76 0.71 12.59
N LYS A 176 12.35 -0.03 13.62
CA LYS A 176 12.55 -1.48 13.71
C LYS A 176 11.20 -2.19 13.79
N LEU A 177 11.14 -3.38 13.16
CA LEU A 177 10.01 -4.31 13.30
C LEU A 177 10.52 -5.48 14.12
N GLU A 178 10.05 -5.60 15.34
CA GLU A 178 10.50 -6.66 16.25
C GLU A 178 9.35 -7.12 17.15
N LEU A 179 9.32 -8.42 17.41
CA LEU A 179 8.43 -8.99 18.39
C LEU A 179 8.98 -8.68 19.79
N THR A 180 8.12 -8.26 20.70
CA THR A 180 8.54 -7.88 22.04
C THR A 180 8.24 -8.97 23.06
N PRO A 181 9.07 -9.13 24.10
CA PRO A 181 8.80 -10.08 25.20
C PRO A 181 7.46 -9.81 25.89
N LYS A 182 7.03 -8.56 25.91
CA LYS A 182 5.77 -8.14 26.53
C LYS A 182 4.55 -8.71 25.82
N GLN A 183 4.62 -8.83 24.49
CA GLN A 183 3.52 -9.35 23.66
C GLN A 183 3.63 -10.87 23.48
N TYR A 184 4.85 -11.41 23.42
CA TYR A 184 5.15 -12.81 23.11
C TYR A 184 6.19 -13.38 24.08
N PRO A 185 5.90 -13.52 25.38
CA PRO A 185 6.90 -13.82 26.42
C PRO A 185 7.66 -15.13 26.20
N ASP A 186 7.03 -16.11 25.56
CA ASP A 186 7.62 -17.45 25.40
C ASP A 186 8.30 -17.70 24.07
N ILE A 187 8.06 -16.85 23.05
CA ILE A 187 8.35 -17.18 21.65
C ILE A 187 9.16 -16.09 20.92
N TRP A 188 9.16 -14.85 21.39
CA TRP A 188 9.75 -13.70 20.69
C TRP A 188 11.21 -13.89 20.25
N ASN A 189 11.99 -14.69 20.99
CA ASN A 189 13.40 -14.99 20.70
C ASN A 189 13.61 -16.36 20.01
N LYS A 190 12.53 -17.07 19.70
CA LYS A 190 12.58 -18.42 19.11
C LYS A 190 12.20 -18.44 17.62
N THR A 191 11.95 -17.29 17.04
CA THR A 191 11.56 -17.18 15.63
C THR A 191 12.70 -17.56 14.66
N GLY A 192 13.94 -17.47 15.12
CA GLY A 192 15.10 -17.61 14.24
C GLY A 192 15.31 -16.39 13.39
N ALA A 193 16.19 -16.50 12.40
CA ALA A 193 16.49 -15.43 11.46
C ALA A 193 15.27 -15.06 10.61
N VAL A 194 15.20 -13.79 10.18
CA VAL A 194 14.22 -13.36 9.19
C VAL A 194 14.53 -14.04 7.86
N LYS A 195 13.54 -14.70 7.29
CA LYS A 195 13.69 -15.48 6.05
C LYS A 195 13.27 -14.70 4.83
N LEU A 196 12.08 -14.09 4.86
CA LEU A 196 11.54 -13.32 3.73
C LEU A 196 10.84 -12.06 4.23
N ILE A 197 10.97 -11.00 3.45
CA ILE A 197 10.25 -9.74 3.63
C ILE A 197 9.58 -9.41 2.29
N ARG A 198 8.30 -8.98 2.30
CA ARG A 198 7.60 -8.53 1.09
C ARG A 198 6.67 -7.36 1.39
N TRP A 199 6.89 -6.25 0.73
CA TRP A 199 5.96 -5.12 0.75
C TRP A 199 4.73 -5.44 -0.08
N SER A 200 3.56 -4.97 0.38
CA SER A 200 2.34 -5.03 -0.42
C SER A 200 2.46 -4.14 -1.68
N PRO A 201 1.73 -4.42 -2.77
CA PRO A 201 1.81 -3.63 -4.00
C PRO A 201 1.47 -2.15 -3.82
N ASP A 202 0.58 -1.83 -2.87
CA ASP A 202 0.24 -0.45 -2.49
C ASP A 202 1.27 0.20 -1.55
N ASN A 203 2.31 -0.53 -1.16
CA ASN A 203 3.38 -0.11 -0.25
C ASN A 203 2.92 0.29 1.17
N CYS A 204 1.70 -0.07 1.57
CA CYS A 204 1.12 0.31 2.86
C CYS A 204 1.49 -0.62 4.00
N VAL A 205 1.79 -1.89 3.69
CA VAL A 205 2.11 -2.92 4.68
C VAL A 205 3.28 -3.79 4.23
N VAL A 206 3.96 -4.40 5.19
CA VAL A 206 5.05 -5.35 4.94
C VAL A 206 4.79 -6.66 5.68
N MET A 207 4.99 -7.76 4.97
CA MET A 207 4.93 -9.11 5.51
C MET A 207 6.35 -9.60 5.82
N VAL A 208 6.53 -10.16 7.01
CA VAL A 208 7.79 -10.74 7.51
C VAL A 208 7.57 -12.19 7.89
N THR A 209 8.51 -13.06 7.51
CA THR A 209 8.53 -14.49 7.91
C THR A 209 9.88 -14.88 8.47
N TRP A 210 9.90 -15.93 9.26
CA TRP A 210 11.10 -16.40 9.96
C TRP A 210 11.46 -17.85 9.60
N GLU A 211 12.72 -18.23 9.84
CA GLU A 211 13.23 -19.57 9.56
C GLU A 211 12.53 -20.66 10.39
N CYS A 212 12.24 -20.38 11.67
CA CYS A 212 11.52 -21.33 12.53
C CYS A 212 10.03 -21.39 12.22
N GLY A 213 9.54 -20.54 11.34
CA GLY A 213 8.14 -20.45 10.93
C GLY A 213 7.42 -19.27 11.55
N GLY A 214 6.19 -19.06 11.10
CA GLY A 214 5.36 -17.92 11.44
C GLY A 214 5.44 -16.79 10.45
N LEU A 215 4.49 -15.88 10.54
CA LEU A 215 4.40 -14.67 9.73
C LEU A 215 3.85 -13.49 10.54
N SER A 216 4.23 -12.30 10.16
CA SER A 216 3.68 -11.07 10.73
C SER A 216 3.48 -10.00 9.67
N LEU A 217 2.42 -9.24 9.82
CA LEU A 217 2.08 -8.09 8.98
C LEU A 217 2.25 -6.81 9.79
N TRP A 218 2.96 -5.85 9.21
CA TRP A 218 3.27 -4.57 9.81
C TRP A 218 2.83 -3.43 8.91
N SER A 219 2.41 -2.32 9.50
CA SER A 219 2.20 -1.09 8.75
C SER A 219 3.54 -0.53 8.27
N VAL A 220 3.52 0.34 7.26
CA VAL A 220 4.71 1.06 6.79
C VAL A 220 5.39 1.87 7.92
N PHE A 221 4.65 2.22 8.97
CA PHE A 221 5.14 2.99 10.12
C PHE A 221 5.62 2.12 11.29
N GLY A 222 5.67 0.80 11.13
CA GLY A 222 6.19 -0.12 12.13
C GLY A 222 5.16 -0.58 13.19
N ALA A 223 3.86 -0.30 12.99
CA ALA A 223 2.84 -0.88 13.85
C ALA A 223 2.54 -2.32 13.44
N GLN A 224 2.59 -3.24 14.39
CA GLN A 224 2.20 -4.63 14.17
C GLN A 224 0.69 -4.73 14.00
N LEU A 225 0.26 -5.32 12.89
CA LEU A 225 -1.15 -5.50 12.53
C LEU A 225 -1.62 -6.93 12.82
N ILE A 226 -0.85 -7.92 12.36
CA ILE A 226 -1.13 -9.34 12.52
C ILE A 226 0.18 -10.05 12.85
N CYS A 227 0.12 -11.03 13.73
CA CYS A 227 1.23 -11.95 13.94
C CYS A 227 0.67 -13.34 14.28
N THR A 228 1.20 -14.36 13.61
CA THR A 228 0.90 -15.74 13.93
C THR A 228 2.19 -16.54 13.91
N LEU A 229 2.45 -17.20 15.01
CA LEU A 229 3.64 -18.01 15.23
C LEU A 229 3.34 -19.52 15.19
N GLY A 230 2.11 -19.90 14.72
CA GLY A 230 1.79 -21.29 14.40
C GLY A 230 0.75 -21.98 15.27
N GLY A 231 0.12 -21.28 16.22
CA GLY A 231 -0.99 -21.86 17.02
C GLY A 231 -2.38 -21.51 16.52
N ASP A 232 -2.50 -20.43 15.79
CA ASP A 232 -3.77 -19.74 15.56
C ASP A 232 -4.55 -20.23 14.33
N PHE A 233 -3.93 -21.03 13.44
CA PHE A 233 -4.57 -21.57 12.23
C PHE A 233 -5.19 -22.95 12.42
N ILE A 234 -5.36 -23.40 13.64
CA ILE A 234 -5.90 -24.72 13.91
C ILE A 234 -7.43 -24.64 13.88
N HIS A 235 -8.04 -25.19 12.84
CA HIS A 235 -9.35 -25.77 12.98
C HIS A 235 -9.24 -26.90 14.04
N GLN A 236 -9.91 -26.74 15.15
CA GLN A 236 -9.85 -27.55 16.38
C GLN A 236 -10.35 -29.01 16.20
N THR A 237 -9.95 -29.73 15.19
CA THR A 237 -10.41 -31.11 15.02
C THR A 237 -9.41 -32.18 15.46
N ASP A 238 -8.14 -31.87 15.61
CA ASP A 238 -7.17 -32.86 16.09
C ASP A 238 -6.14 -32.21 17.02
N GLY A 239 -6.08 -32.68 18.25
CA GLY A 239 -5.24 -32.16 19.34
C GLY A 239 -3.71 -32.34 19.18
N THR A 240 -3.22 -32.40 17.95
CA THR A 240 -1.79 -32.41 17.66
C THR A 240 -1.32 -30.97 17.43
N LYS A 241 -0.40 -30.49 18.26
CA LYS A 241 0.33 -29.23 18.04
C LYS A 241 0.95 -29.28 16.65
N LYS A 242 0.39 -28.55 15.68
CA LYS A 242 1.01 -28.41 14.37
C LYS A 242 2.21 -27.49 14.49
N ASP A 243 3.29 -27.85 13.80
CA ASP A 243 4.47 -27.00 13.65
C ASP A 243 4.09 -25.63 13.07
N PRO A 244 4.82 -24.56 13.44
CA PRO A 244 4.60 -23.25 12.85
C PRO A 244 4.68 -23.31 11.31
N LEU A 245 3.85 -22.50 10.64
CA LEU A 245 3.84 -22.40 9.19
C LEU A 245 5.21 -21.96 8.70
N LYS A 246 5.95 -22.86 8.05
CA LYS A 246 7.26 -22.58 7.45
C LYS A 246 7.09 -22.17 5.99
N ILE A 247 7.42 -20.93 5.70
CA ILE A 247 7.21 -20.34 4.37
C ILE A 247 8.50 -20.43 3.55
N ASN A 248 8.42 -21.05 2.38
CA ASN A 248 9.53 -21.10 1.42
C ASN A 248 9.54 -19.91 0.47
N SER A 249 8.36 -19.51 0.01
CA SER A 249 8.20 -18.40 -0.90
C SER A 249 6.86 -17.73 -0.65
N MET A 250 6.80 -16.43 -0.89
CA MET A 250 5.56 -15.67 -0.82
C MET A 250 5.54 -14.58 -1.88
N SER A 251 4.35 -14.31 -2.39
CA SER A 251 4.11 -13.27 -3.38
C SER A 251 2.74 -12.65 -3.18
N TRP A 252 2.68 -11.34 -3.21
CA TRP A 252 1.43 -10.59 -3.22
C TRP A 252 0.77 -10.69 -4.60
N GLY A 253 -0.55 -10.81 -4.62
CA GLY A 253 -1.34 -10.48 -5.79
C GLY A 253 -1.20 -8.99 -6.12
N SER A 254 -1.37 -8.62 -7.38
CA SER A 254 -1.15 -7.25 -7.90
C SER A 254 -1.91 -6.17 -7.12
N GLU A 255 -3.05 -6.53 -6.55
CA GLU A 255 -3.98 -5.59 -5.89
C GLU A 255 -3.80 -5.53 -4.36
N GLY A 256 -2.95 -6.41 -3.81
CA GLY A 256 -2.69 -6.46 -2.37
C GLY A 256 -3.86 -6.99 -1.52
N TYR A 257 -4.85 -7.65 -2.13
CA TYR A 257 -5.91 -8.37 -1.40
C TYR A 257 -5.54 -9.81 -1.11
N HIS A 258 -4.60 -10.39 -1.86
CA HIS A 258 -4.18 -11.77 -1.71
C HIS A 258 -2.68 -11.89 -1.53
N LEU A 259 -2.28 -12.75 -0.62
CA LEU A 259 -0.90 -13.20 -0.46
C LEU A 259 -0.85 -14.70 -0.72
N TRP A 260 -0.06 -15.09 -1.70
CA TRP A 260 0.21 -16.49 -2.02
C TRP A 260 1.47 -16.94 -1.31
N VAL A 261 1.40 -18.10 -0.66
CA VAL A 261 2.47 -18.64 0.17
C VAL A 261 2.71 -20.09 -0.17
N ILE A 262 3.97 -20.48 -0.31
CA ILE A 262 4.37 -21.89 -0.46
C ILE A 262 4.89 -22.39 0.89
N ASP A 263 4.21 -23.43 1.42
CA ASP A 263 4.59 -24.07 2.67
C ASP A 263 5.78 -25.01 2.48
N ALA A 264 6.80 -24.86 3.32
CA ALA A 264 7.99 -25.69 3.32
C ALA A 264 7.76 -27.09 3.88
N ASN A 265 6.75 -27.29 4.73
CA ASN A 265 6.52 -28.58 5.41
C ASN A 265 6.08 -29.69 4.44
N ASN A 266 5.62 -29.32 3.22
CA ASN A 266 5.19 -30.27 2.21
C ASN A 266 6.25 -30.58 1.13
N SER A 267 7.46 -30.04 1.19
CA SER A 267 8.49 -30.22 0.18
C SER A 267 9.51 -31.32 0.51
N GLY A 268 9.06 -32.51 0.92
CA GLY A 268 9.94 -33.68 0.88
C GLY A 268 10.28 -34.28 2.23
N ASN A 269 9.68 -35.40 2.48
CA ASN A 269 10.28 -36.68 2.88
C ASN A 269 9.16 -37.63 3.35
N SER A 270 8.59 -38.35 2.44
CA SER A 270 8.24 -39.75 2.70
C SER A 270 7.83 -40.41 1.39
N MET A 271 8.82 -40.98 0.71
CA MET A 271 8.64 -42.17 -0.11
C MET A 271 8.37 -43.35 0.84
N THR A 272 7.36 -43.30 1.70
CA THR A 272 6.86 -44.47 2.40
C THR A 272 5.36 -44.31 2.61
N GLU A 273 4.66 -45.04 1.79
CA GLU A 273 3.35 -45.66 1.93
C GLU A 273 2.38 -45.06 2.97
N SER A 274 1.44 -44.26 2.51
CA SER A 274 0.04 -44.41 2.91
C SER A 274 -0.89 -43.86 1.82
N LYS A 275 -1.46 -44.79 1.06
CA LYS A 275 -2.62 -44.59 0.18
C LYS A 275 -3.75 -44.02 1.03
N ASN A 276 -4.36 -42.90 0.59
CA ASN A 276 -5.57 -42.25 1.10
C ASN A 276 -5.45 -41.18 2.18
N LYS A 277 -4.64 -40.14 1.96
CA LYS A 277 -4.96 -38.78 2.46
C LYS A 277 -4.67 -37.81 1.34
N GLY A 278 -5.66 -37.00 0.95
CA GLY A 278 -5.50 -36.01 -0.11
C GLY A 278 -4.25 -35.18 0.14
N GLN A 279 -3.32 -35.24 -0.80
CA GLN A 279 -2.12 -34.41 -0.80
C GLN A 279 -2.58 -32.95 -0.87
N HIS A 280 -2.52 -32.24 0.26
CA HIS A 280 -2.62 -30.80 0.23
C HIS A 280 -1.36 -30.27 -0.44
N PHE A 281 -1.51 -29.77 -1.65
CA PHE A 281 -0.46 -28.98 -2.28
C PHE A 281 -0.13 -27.82 -1.35
N GLY A 282 1.15 -27.60 -1.06
CA GLY A 282 1.62 -26.63 -0.07
C GLY A 282 1.50 -25.16 -0.53
N ILE A 283 0.43 -24.82 -1.23
CA ILE A 283 0.12 -23.44 -1.63
C ILE A 283 -1.07 -22.97 -0.80
N LEU A 284 -0.86 -21.88 -0.07
CA LEU A 284 -1.88 -21.22 0.73
C LEU A 284 -2.13 -19.83 0.16
N GLN A 285 -3.38 -19.41 0.21
CA GLN A 285 -3.79 -18.06 -0.14
C GLN A 285 -4.38 -17.39 1.10
N PHE A 286 -3.81 -16.24 1.47
CA PHE A 286 -4.37 -15.37 2.49
C PHE A 286 -5.11 -14.22 1.82
N GLN A 287 -6.33 -13.97 2.27
CA GLN A 287 -7.13 -12.84 1.82
C GLN A 287 -7.11 -11.73 2.87
N PHE A 288 -6.89 -10.50 2.43
CA PHE A 288 -6.82 -9.33 3.28
C PHE A 288 -7.93 -8.34 3.00
N ILE A 289 -8.32 -7.62 4.04
CA ILE A 289 -9.25 -6.49 3.98
C ILE A 289 -8.46 -5.24 4.34
N LYS A 290 -8.63 -4.18 3.57
CA LYS A 290 -7.92 -2.91 3.78
C LYS A 290 -8.78 -1.93 4.56
N SER A 291 -8.18 -1.15 5.46
CA SER A 291 -8.85 0.02 6.01
C SER A 291 -9.01 1.09 4.92
N ALA A 292 -10.18 1.70 4.82
CA ALA A 292 -10.39 2.84 3.91
C ALA A 292 -9.43 4.00 4.21
N LEU A 293 -9.06 4.20 5.49
CA LEU A 293 -8.04 5.18 5.89
C LEU A 293 -6.63 4.84 5.41
N ALA A 294 -6.31 3.56 5.18
CA ALA A 294 -5.01 3.17 4.65
C ALA A 294 -4.86 3.51 3.16
N VAL A 295 -5.95 3.40 2.40
CA VAL A 295 -5.97 3.65 0.95
C VAL A 295 -6.37 5.07 0.59
N ASN A 296 -7.11 5.75 1.45
CA ASN A 296 -7.52 7.14 1.31
C ASN A 296 -7.33 7.89 2.64
N PRO A 297 -6.09 8.25 2.99
CA PRO A 297 -5.74 8.74 4.34
C PRO A 297 -6.28 10.13 4.66
N CYS A 298 -6.78 10.85 3.67
CA CYS A 298 -7.36 12.19 3.83
C CYS A 298 -8.89 12.19 3.96
N ILE A 299 -9.52 11.04 4.22
CA ILE A 299 -10.96 10.96 4.42
C ILE A 299 -11.39 11.87 5.56
N SER A 300 -12.39 12.69 5.33
CA SER A 300 -12.91 13.65 6.29
C SER A 300 -13.68 13.00 7.46
N ASN A 301 -14.31 11.85 7.21
CA ASN A 301 -15.01 11.10 8.25
C ASN A 301 -14.14 10.00 8.83
N GLN A 302 -13.73 10.17 10.08
CA GLN A 302 -12.95 9.20 10.85
C GLN A 302 -13.77 8.57 12.00
N GLU A 303 -15.02 8.97 12.16
CA GLU A 303 -15.88 8.48 13.25
C GLU A 303 -16.38 7.06 12.97
N GLN A 304 -16.47 6.69 11.70
CA GLN A 304 -16.98 5.40 11.28
C GLN A 304 -15.90 4.56 10.63
N VAL A 305 -15.83 3.29 11.03
CA VAL A 305 -14.87 2.35 10.47
C VAL A 305 -15.44 1.78 9.18
N LEU A 306 -14.74 2.05 8.08
CA LEU A 306 -14.98 1.49 6.76
C LEU A 306 -13.81 0.60 6.37
N LEU A 307 -14.09 -0.67 6.08
CA LEU A 307 -13.11 -1.61 5.55
C LEU A 307 -13.48 -1.97 4.12
N GLN A 308 -12.46 -2.09 3.29
CA GLN A 308 -12.56 -2.36 1.86
C GLN A 308 -12.03 -3.76 1.57
N GLY A 309 -12.91 -4.64 1.10
CA GLY A 309 -12.55 -5.93 0.52
C GLY A 309 -12.39 -5.82 -1.00
N GLU A 310 -12.12 -6.95 -1.62
CA GLU A 310 -11.93 -7.04 -3.06
C GLU A 310 -13.21 -6.70 -3.84
N ASP A 311 -14.36 -7.21 -3.37
CA ASP A 311 -15.67 -7.11 -4.01
C ASP A 311 -16.76 -6.50 -3.12
N ARG A 312 -16.42 -6.17 -1.86
CA ARG A 312 -17.39 -5.72 -0.87
C ARG A 312 -16.80 -4.74 0.14
N LEU A 313 -17.69 -4.04 0.82
CA LEU A 313 -17.36 -3.11 1.89
C LEU A 313 -17.92 -3.62 3.21
N TYR A 314 -17.21 -3.36 4.30
CA TYR A 314 -17.62 -3.67 5.66
C TYR A 314 -17.74 -2.36 6.44
N LEU A 315 -18.94 -2.08 6.93
CA LEU A 315 -19.25 -0.86 7.65
C LEU A 315 -19.59 -1.19 9.09
N ASN A 316 -18.99 -0.46 10.01
CA ASN A 316 -19.39 -0.46 11.40
C ASN A 316 -20.17 0.84 11.68
N CYS A 317 -21.48 0.78 11.52
CA CYS A 317 -22.34 1.97 11.68
C CYS A 317 -22.76 2.23 13.14
N GLY A 318 -22.18 1.50 14.11
CA GLY A 318 -22.57 1.61 15.51
C GLY A 318 -24.06 1.33 15.75
N ASP A 319 -24.58 1.74 16.89
CA ASP A 319 -25.98 1.51 17.29
C ASP A 319 -27.03 2.35 16.53
N VAL A 320 -26.60 3.27 15.68
CA VAL A 320 -27.49 4.21 14.98
C VAL A 320 -28.39 3.50 13.96
N VAL A 321 -27.96 2.37 13.39
CA VAL A 321 -28.80 1.61 12.44
C VAL A 321 -29.90 0.83 13.14
N GLN A 322 -29.74 0.46 14.42
CA GLN A 322 -30.77 -0.23 15.20
C GLN A 322 -31.91 0.70 15.62
N ALA A 323 -31.64 1.99 15.79
CA ALA A 323 -32.66 2.97 16.20
C ALA A 323 -33.68 3.33 15.09
N GLN A 324 -33.40 3.00 13.84
CA GLN A 324 -34.27 3.30 12.69
C GLN A 324 -35.21 2.16 12.25
N ASN A 325 -35.18 0.99 12.92
CA ASN A 325 -36.11 -0.10 12.72
C ASN A 325 -36.94 -0.40 13.98
N PRO A 326 -37.92 0.44 14.39
CA PRO A 326 -38.75 0.17 15.58
C PRO A 326 -39.91 -0.81 15.31
N ARG A 327 -39.89 -1.59 14.23
CA ARG A 327 -41.00 -2.49 13.87
C ARG A 327 -40.57 -3.92 13.60
N SER A 328 -39.92 -4.57 14.55
CA SER A 328 -39.89 -6.05 14.58
C SER A 328 -39.59 -6.61 15.97
N SER A 329 -40.23 -6.05 17.00
CA SER A 329 -40.36 -6.73 18.28
C SER A 329 -41.83 -7.06 18.51
N SER A 330 -42.28 -8.13 17.96
CA SER A 330 -43.28 -9.05 18.50
C SER A 330 -43.70 -10.05 17.41
N ALA A 331 -43.30 -11.27 17.54
CA ALA A 331 -44.19 -12.43 17.44
C ALA A 331 -43.38 -13.72 17.34
N HIS A 332 -43.53 -14.47 18.40
CA HIS A 332 -43.64 -15.93 18.47
C HIS A 332 -42.74 -16.82 17.61
N ALA A 333 -41.90 -17.55 18.35
CA ALA A 333 -41.31 -18.80 17.94
C ALA A 333 -42.35 -19.80 17.43
N GLU A 334 -42.20 -20.28 16.24
CA GLU A 334 -42.67 -21.61 15.84
C GLU A 334 -41.64 -22.29 14.95
N HIS A 335 -41.19 -23.43 15.45
CA HIS A 335 -40.44 -24.45 14.74
C HIS A 335 -41.16 -24.86 13.44
N LYS A 336 -40.46 -24.73 12.30
CA LYS A 336 -40.68 -25.60 11.17
C LYS A 336 -39.35 -25.93 10.47
N THR A 337 -38.92 -27.15 10.71
CA THR A 337 -37.91 -27.88 9.93
C THR A 337 -38.40 -28.05 8.51
N VAL A 338 -37.73 -27.44 7.56
CA VAL A 338 -37.77 -27.85 6.15
C VAL A 338 -36.35 -28.02 5.66
N ARG A 339 -36.04 -29.28 5.37
CA ARG A 339 -34.86 -29.68 4.60
C ARG A 339 -34.98 -29.13 3.20
N GLU A 340 -34.12 -28.22 2.79
CA GLU A 340 -33.81 -28.04 1.38
C GLU A 340 -32.31 -28.15 1.13
N ARG A 341 -31.99 -29.01 0.18
CA ARG A 341 -30.66 -29.33 -0.30
C ARG A 341 -30.07 -28.15 -1.07
N GLY A 342 -28.83 -27.80 -0.76
CA GLY A 342 -27.87 -27.42 -1.79
C GLY A 342 -27.90 -25.97 -2.23
N GLN A 343 -27.56 -25.06 -1.33
CA GLN A 343 -26.82 -23.86 -1.67
C GLN A 343 -25.97 -23.51 -0.44
N PHE A 344 -24.66 -23.76 -0.56
CA PHE A 344 -23.71 -23.23 0.40
C PHE A 344 -23.73 -21.71 0.24
N SER A 345 -24.42 -21.02 1.14
CA SER A 345 -24.34 -19.57 1.20
C SER A 345 -22.99 -19.22 1.82
N TYR A 346 -22.11 -18.65 1.03
CA TYR A 346 -20.83 -18.09 1.45
C TYR A 346 -20.96 -16.99 2.52
N GLU A 347 -22.16 -16.48 2.76
CA GLU A 347 -22.43 -15.38 3.68
C GLU A 347 -22.25 -15.74 5.17
N SER A 348 -22.37 -17.01 5.54
CA SER A 348 -22.28 -17.40 6.97
C SER A 348 -20.85 -17.67 7.46
N LEU A 349 -19.91 -17.98 6.57
CA LEU A 349 -18.51 -18.24 6.93
C LEU A 349 -17.71 -16.94 7.10
N ASP A 350 -17.98 -15.94 6.26
CA ASP A 350 -17.29 -14.66 6.30
C ASP A 350 -17.65 -13.82 7.56
N SER A 351 -18.90 -13.89 8.01
CA SER A 351 -19.32 -13.12 9.19
C SER A 351 -18.76 -13.71 10.50
N GLN A 352 -18.60 -15.02 10.59
CA GLN A 352 -18.02 -15.66 11.79
C GLN A 352 -16.50 -15.46 11.89
N GLY A 353 -15.77 -15.54 10.79
CA GLY A 353 -14.34 -15.29 10.77
C GLY A 353 -13.99 -13.84 11.13
N LEU A 354 -14.74 -12.88 10.57
CA LEU A 354 -14.52 -11.46 10.83
C LEU A 354 -14.91 -11.08 12.26
N SER A 355 -15.96 -11.67 12.83
CA SER A 355 -16.38 -11.40 14.22
C SER A 355 -15.36 -11.87 15.24
N THR A 356 -14.60 -12.92 14.94
CA THR A 356 -13.54 -13.44 15.80
C THR A 356 -12.31 -12.52 15.80
N LEU A 357 -11.96 -11.95 14.65
CA LEU A 357 -10.81 -11.05 14.49
C LEU A 357 -11.07 -9.62 14.97
N LEU A 358 -12.29 -9.12 14.80
CA LEU A 358 -12.62 -7.70 15.04
C LEU A 358 -13.47 -7.49 16.30
N GLY A 359 -13.68 -8.52 17.11
CA GLY A 359 -14.53 -8.50 18.30
C GLY A 359 -16.02 -8.57 17.92
N HIS A 360 -16.91 -8.58 18.93
CA HIS A 360 -18.36 -8.73 18.77
C HIS A 360 -19.06 -7.51 18.12
N ARG A 361 -18.43 -6.86 17.16
CA ARG A 361 -19.01 -5.73 16.43
C ARG A 361 -19.86 -6.23 15.27
N HIS A 362 -21.07 -5.72 15.14
CA HIS A 362 -21.92 -6.01 14.01
C HIS A 362 -21.45 -5.25 12.77
N TRP A 363 -21.02 -5.99 11.75
CA TRP A 363 -20.60 -5.45 10.47
C TRP A 363 -21.75 -5.49 9.47
N HIS A 364 -22.03 -4.35 8.85
CA HIS A 364 -22.91 -4.30 7.70
C HIS A 364 -22.08 -4.51 6.43
N VAL A 365 -22.35 -5.59 5.71
CA VAL A 365 -21.64 -5.95 4.49
C VAL A 365 -22.40 -5.42 3.28
N VAL A 366 -21.75 -4.62 2.46
CA VAL A 366 -22.29 -4.09 1.21
C VAL A 366 -21.52 -4.69 0.04
N GLN A 367 -22.19 -5.56 -0.72
CA GLN A 367 -21.64 -6.11 -1.96
C GLN A 367 -21.56 -5.00 -3.01
N ILE A 368 -20.40 -4.84 -3.64
CA ILE A 368 -20.23 -3.88 -4.74
C ILE A 368 -20.91 -4.43 -5.97
N HIS A 369 -21.53 -3.55 -6.76
CA HIS A 369 -22.32 -3.93 -7.92
C HIS A 369 -21.47 -4.64 -8.98
N ASN A 370 -21.87 -5.84 -9.42
CA ASN A 370 -21.09 -6.67 -10.33
C ASN A 370 -20.76 -5.95 -11.66
N ILE A 371 -21.72 -5.23 -12.24
CA ILE A 371 -21.51 -4.47 -13.49
C ILE A 371 -20.38 -3.46 -13.33
N TYR A 372 -20.27 -2.82 -12.14
CA TYR A 372 -19.18 -1.90 -11.86
C TYR A 372 -17.84 -2.65 -11.72
N LEU A 373 -17.83 -3.75 -10.96
CA LEU A 373 -16.62 -4.55 -10.72
C LEU A 373 -16.04 -5.17 -11.98
N GLU A 374 -16.86 -5.68 -12.89
CA GLU A 374 -16.40 -6.32 -14.14
C GLU A 374 -15.47 -5.43 -14.96
N ILE A 375 -15.74 -4.13 -14.95
CA ILE A 375 -14.97 -3.14 -15.74
C ILE A 375 -13.91 -2.45 -14.89
N ASN A 376 -14.20 -2.22 -13.61
CA ASN A 376 -13.46 -1.30 -12.75
C ASN A 376 -12.69 -1.98 -11.61
N TRP A 377 -12.65 -3.30 -11.57
CA TRP A 377 -11.80 -4.02 -10.63
C TRP A 377 -10.30 -3.70 -10.90
N PRO A 378 -9.47 -3.51 -9.88
CA PRO A 378 -9.75 -3.59 -8.43
C PRO A 378 -10.28 -2.27 -7.85
N ILE A 379 -10.95 -2.37 -6.68
CA ILE A 379 -11.33 -1.19 -5.92
C ILE A 379 -10.08 -0.55 -5.31
N ARG A 380 -9.88 0.73 -5.57
CA ARG A 380 -8.70 1.49 -5.15
C ARG A 380 -8.98 2.41 -3.97
N PHE A 381 -10.12 3.09 -3.97
CA PHE A 381 -10.51 4.01 -2.92
C PHE A 381 -11.95 3.75 -2.50
N SER A 382 -12.22 4.02 -1.22
CA SER A 382 -13.58 4.06 -0.70
C SER A 382 -13.71 5.17 0.33
N ALA A 383 -14.91 5.75 0.44
CA ALA A 383 -15.22 6.76 1.43
C ALA A 383 -16.68 6.67 1.86
N ILE A 384 -16.93 7.03 3.11
CA ILE A 384 -18.27 7.11 3.71
C ILE A 384 -18.60 8.55 4.04
N ASP A 385 -19.88 8.93 3.89
CA ASP A 385 -20.34 10.27 4.21
C ASP A 385 -20.35 10.51 5.74
N LYS A 386 -20.48 11.75 6.14
CA LYS A 386 -20.46 12.13 7.55
C LYS A 386 -21.55 11.45 8.39
N MET A 387 -22.71 11.19 7.79
CA MET A 387 -23.85 10.56 8.47
C MET A 387 -23.78 9.03 8.48
N GLY A 388 -22.81 8.43 7.76
CA GLY A 388 -22.70 6.98 7.65
C GLY A 388 -23.79 6.33 6.81
N GLN A 389 -24.43 7.09 5.94
CA GLN A 389 -25.58 6.62 5.16
C GLN A 389 -25.27 6.35 3.70
N ASN A 390 -24.15 6.88 3.21
CA ASN A 390 -23.75 6.72 1.82
C ASN A 390 -22.27 6.37 1.74
N VAL A 391 -21.94 5.43 0.89
CA VAL A 391 -20.56 5.04 0.58
C VAL A 391 -20.28 5.24 -0.89
N ALA A 392 -19.06 5.64 -1.21
CA ALA A 392 -18.59 5.73 -2.58
C ALA A 392 -17.34 4.87 -2.74
N VAL A 393 -17.20 4.26 -3.91
CA VAL A 393 -16.05 3.42 -4.28
C VAL A 393 -15.49 3.88 -5.61
N VAL A 394 -14.19 3.76 -5.72
CA VAL A 394 -13.43 4.01 -6.95
C VAL A 394 -12.66 2.77 -7.32
N GLY A 395 -12.84 2.32 -8.54
CA GLY A 395 -12.07 1.25 -9.13
C GLY A 395 -11.01 1.76 -10.12
N LYS A 396 -10.84 1.04 -11.22
CA LYS A 396 -9.90 1.39 -12.28
C LYS A 396 -10.29 2.69 -12.97
N PHE A 397 -11.59 2.83 -13.28
CA PHE A 397 -12.16 4.01 -13.89
C PHE A 397 -13.40 4.46 -13.13
N GLY A 398 -13.72 5.74 -13.24
CA GLY A 398 -14.92 6.31 -12.68
C GLY A 398 -15.09 6.04 -11.18
N PHE A 399 -16.32 6.11 -10.74
CA PHE A 399 -16.72 5.78 -9.37
C PHE A 399 -18.18 5.35 -9.34
N ALA A 400 -18.56 4.69 -8.24
CA ALA A 400 -19.95 4.36 -7.93
C ALA A 400 -20.26 4.73 -6.49
N HIS A 401 -21.53 4.97 -6.17
CA HIS A 401 -21.92 5.19 -4.78
C HIS A 401 -23.19 4.40 -4.42
N TYR A 402 -23.30 4.07 -3.14
CA TYR A 402 -24.38 3.29 -2.58
C TYR A 402 -25.05 4.02 -1.44
N SER A 403 -26.36 3.99 -1.39
CA SER A 403 -27.14 4.49 -0.27
C SER A 403 -27.62 3.33 0.60
N LEU A 404 -27.20 3.34 1.86
CA LEU A 404 -27.63 2.36 2.88
C LEU A 404 -29.14 2.43 3.16
N PHE A 405 -29.72 3.60 2.99
CA PHE A 405 -31.16 3.78 3.16
C PHE A 405 -31.99 3.13 2.06
N SER A 406 -31.69 3.46 0.78
CA SER A 406 -32.41 2.91 -0.36
C SER A 406 -31.92 1.53 -0.79
N LYS A 407 -30.77 1.08 -0.26
CA LYS A 407 -30.08 -0.17 -0.62
C LYS A 407 -29.82 -0.28 -2.13
N LYS A 408 -29.48 0.85 -2.78
CA LYS A 408 -29.25 0.91 -4.23
C LYS A 408 -27.91 1.53 -4.55
N TRP A 409 -27.23 0.92 -5.54
CA TRP A 409 -26.07 1.50 -6.19
C TRP A 409 -26.51 2.52 -7.24
N LYS A 410 -25.70 3.55 -7.40
CA LYS A 410 -25.77 4.51 -8.50
C LYS A 410 -24.49 4.43 -9.31
N LEU A 411 -24.63 4.16 -10.59
CA LEU A 411 -23.56 3.99 -11.57
C LEU A 411 -23.70 5.06 -12.64
N PHE A 412 -22.64 5.27 -13.44
CA PHE A 412 -22.71 6.08 -14.63
C PHE A 412 -23.67 5.46 -15.66
N GLY A 413 -24.55 6.26 -16.21
CA GLY A 413 -25.43 5.83 -17.30
C GLY A 413 -24.67 5.68 -18.63
N ASN A 414 -23.56 6.39 -18.78
CA ASN A 414 -22.70 6.35 -19.96
C ASN A 414 -21.32 5.79 -19.59
N ILE A 415 -21.03 4.58 -20.07
CA ILE A 415 -19.78 3.87 -19.82
C ILE A 415 -18.56 4.64 -20.37
N THR A 416 -18.70 5.37 -21.47
CA THR A 416 -17.58 6.14 -22.05
C THR A 416 -17.16 7.28 -21.14
N GLN A 417 -18.09 7.92 -20.43
CA GLN A 417 -17.78 8.96 -19.45
C GLN A 417 -17.07 8.38 -18.22
N GLU A 418 -17.49 7.19 -17.79
CA GLU A 418 -16.87 6.45 -16.69
C GLU A 418 -15.43 6.06 -17.03
N GLN A 419 -15.22 5.42 -18.18
CA GLN A 419 -13.91 4.96 -18.64
C GLN A 419 -12.93 6.10 -18.96
N ASN A 420 -13.44 7.30 -19.22
CA ASN A 420 -12.61 8.48 -19.48
C ASN A 420 -12.07 9.15 -18.21
N MET A 421 -12.34 8.61 -17.05
CA MET A 421 -11.96 9.20 -15.76
C MET A 421 -11.17 8.20 -14.90
N THR A 422 -9.92 8.54 -14.61
CA THR A 422 -9.09 7.82 -13.63
C THR A 422 -8.90 8.68 -12.40
N VAL A 423 -9.33 8.20 -11.23
CA VAL A 423 -9.16 8.94 -9.98
C VAL A 423 -7.71 8.83 -9.50
N THR A 424 -7.07 9.96 -9.28
CA THR A 424 -5.65 10.09 -8.88
C THR A 424 -5.50 10.40 -7.41
N GLY A 425 -6.11 11.48 -6.92
CA GLY A 425 -5.97 11.98 -5.56
C GLY A 425 -6.95 11.41 -4.53
N GLY A 426 -7.86 10.54 -4.94
CA GLY A 426 -8.89 9.98 -4.06
C GLY A 426 -10.24 10.67 -4.19
N LEU A 427 -11.15 10.33 -3.26
CA LEU A 427 -12.50 10.90 -3.20
C LEU A 427 -12.86 11.28 -1.77
N ALA A 428 -13.74 12.27 -1.64
CA ALA A 428 -14.27 12.71 -0.35
C ALA A 428 -15.74 13.12 -0.47
N TRP A 429 -16.45 13.08 0.63
CA TRP A 429 -17.81 13.60 0.74
C TRP A 429 -17.81 15.03 1.27
N TRP A 430 -18.60 15.89 0.65
CA TRP A 430 -18.92 17.22 1.15
C TRP A 430 -20.45 17.41 1.13
N ASN A 431 -21.08 17.34 2.28
CA ASN A 431 -22.55 17.32 2.41
C ASN A 431 -23.18 16.26 1.48
N ASP A 432 -24.04 16.66 0.55
CA ASP A 432 -24.67 15.80 -0.45
C ASP A 432 -23.85 15.63 -1.74
N PHE A 433 -22.59 16.05 -1.74
CA PHE A 433 -21.74 16.00 -2.92
C PHE A 433 -20.56 15.07 -2.73
N ILE A 434 -20.17 14.45 -3.83
CA ILE A 434 -18.95 13.63 -3.96
C ILE A 434 -17.91 14.47 -4.69
N VAL A 435 -16.77 14.67 -4.04
CA VAL A 435 -15.62 15.43 -4.56
C VAL A 435 -14.55 14.43 -4.98
N ILE A 436 -14.05 14.56 -6.19
CA ILE A 436 -13.09 13.63 -6.79
C ILE A 436 -11.96 14.41 -7.47
N ALA A 437 -10.71 14.02 -7.21
CA ALA A 437 -9.57 14.45 -7.98
C ALA A 437 -9.21 13.36 -9.00
N CYS A 438 -9.26 13.68 -10.28
CA CYS A 438 -9.13 12.71 -11.35
C CYS A 438 -8.40 13.25 -12.57
N TYR A 439 -7.87 12.32 -13.36
CA TYR A 439 -7.29 12.56 -14.67
C TYR A 439 -8.31 12.23 -15.75
N ASN A 440 -8.57 13.18 -16.63
CA ASN A 440 -9.39 13.02 -17.83
C ASN A 440 -8.52 12.48 -18.96
N LEU A 441 -8.79 11.25 -19.40
CA LEU A 441 -7.97 10.57 -20.40
C LEU A 441 -8.08 11.20 -21.80
N SER A 442 -9.27 11.68 -22.19
CA SER A 442 -9.49 12.31 -23.50
C SER A 442 -8.81 13.66 -23.60
N ASP A 443 -8.96 14.49 -22.58
CA ASP A 443 -8.42 15.85 -22.58
C ASP A 443 -6.98 15.91 -22.06
N ARG A 444 -6.47 14.79 -21.53
CA ARG A 444 -5.14 14.68 -20.90
C ARG A 444 -4.92 15.75 -19.83
N GLN A 445 -5.93 15.96 -18.99
CA GLN A 445 -5.98 17.04 -18.03
C GLN A 445 -6.38 16.52 -16.66
N GLU A 446 -5.69 17.00 -15.61
CA GLU A 446 -6.12 16.82 -14.22
C GLU A 446 -7.32 17.71 -13.92
N GLU A 447 -8.29 17.14 -13.21
CA GLU A 447 -9.55 17.80 -12.91
C GLU A 447 -10.02 17.50 -11.49
N LEU A 448 -10.61 18.51 -10.88
CA LEU A 448 -11.42 18.39 -9.67
C LEU A 448 -12.89 18.38 -10.10
N ARG A 449 -13.58 17.28 -9.82
CA ARG A 449 -15.00 17.11 -10.18
C ARG A 449 -15.85 16.96 -8.94
N VAL A 450 -17.05 17.57 -8.97
CA VAL A 450 -18.01 17.51 -7.88
C VAL A 450 -19.36 17.07 -8.42
N TYR A 451 -19.88 15.97 -7.89
CA TYR A 451 -21.14 15.35 -8.29
C TYR A 451 -22.18 15.43 -7.18
N LEU A 452 -23.40 15.80 -7.51
CA LEU A 452 -24.52 15.75 -6.57
C LEU A 452 -25.01 14.31 -6.42
N ARG A 453 -25.09 13.82 -5.18
CA ARG A 453 -25.54 12.47 -4.84
C ARG A 453 -26.93 12.11 -5.39
N THR A 454 -27.85 13.08 -5.39
CA THR A 454 -29.25 12.88 -5.81
C THR A 454 -29.40 12.92 -7.35
N ALA A 455 -28.51 13.61 -8.08
CA ALA A 455 -28.53 13.66 -9.52
C ALA A 455 -28.04 12.34 -10.17
N ASN A 456 -28.30 12.16 -11.45
CA ASN A 456 -27.69 11.08 -12.21
C ASN A 456 -26.18 11.30 -12.31
N LEU A 457 -25.41 10.20 -12.32
CA LEU A 457 -23.97 10.27 -12.58
C LEU A 457 -23.74 10.52 -14.07
N ASP A 458 -23.59 11.79 -14.40
CA ASP A 458 -23.31 12.29 -15.73
C ASP A 458 -22.48 13.59 -15.60
N ASN A 459 -21.51 13.76 -16.49
CA ASN A 459 -20.64 14.94 -16.51
C ASN A 459 -21.42 16.25 -16.76
N ALA A 460 -22.60 16.17 -17.39
CA ALA A 460 -23.47 17.33 -17.58
C ALA A 460 -23.97 17.94 -16.25
N PHE A 461 -24.02 17.14 -15.19
CA PHE A 461 -24.43 17.58 -13.85
C PHE A 461 -23.25 17.77 -12.90
N ALA A 462 -22.03 17.57 -13.36
CA ALA A 462 -20.83 17.75 -12.56
C ALA A 462 -20.31 19.19 -12.64
N HIS A 463 -19.79 19.68 -11.53
CA HIS A 463 -18.94 20.87 -11.54
C HIS A 463 -17.50 20.42 -11.79
N ILE A 464 -16.88 20.90 -12.87
CA ILE A 464 -15.54 20.50 -13.29
C ILE A 464 -14.60 21.70 -13.22
N THR A 465 -13.50 21.56 -12.51
CA THR A 465 -12.42 22.56 -12.40
C THR A 465 -11.11 21.94 -12.83
N LYS A 466 -10.39 22.57 -13.76
CA LYS A 466 -9.06 22.10 -14.20
C LYS A 466 -8.02 22.33 -13.12
N VAL A 467 -7.13 21.37 -12.96
CA VAL A 467 -6.00 21.40 -12.02
C VAL A 467 -4.70 21.35 -12.81
N GLN A 468 -3.69 22.10 -12.39
CA GLN A 468 -2.45 22.29 -13.15
C GLN A 468 -1.49 21.11 -13.11
N ALA A 469 -1.49 20.34 -11.99
CA ALA A 469 -0.60 19.22 -11.78
C ALA A 469 -1.37 18.03 -11.19
N GLU A 470 -0.81 16.82 -11.32
CA GLU A 470 -1.39 15.60 -10.78
C GLU A 470 -1.68 15.74 -9.28
N THR A 471 -2.89 15.39 -8.88
CA THR A 471 -3.31 15.40 -7.49
C THR A 471 -2.97 14.07 -6.84
N LEU A 472 -2.14 14.11 -5.79
CA LEU A 472 -1.76 12.93 -5.01
C LEU A 472 -2.68 12.68 -3.83
N LEU A 473 -3.15 13.76 -3.18
CA LEU A 473 -4.04 13.68 -2.02
C LEU A 473 -5.16 14.71 -2.13
N LEU A 474 -6.36 14.25 -1.83
CA LEU A 474 -7.56 15.08 -1.74
C LEU A 474 -8.11 15.02 -0.31
N SER A 475 -8.29 16.16 0.33
CA SER A 475 -8.98 16.27 1.61
C SER A 475 -10.07 17.32 1.54
N VAL A 476 -11.09 17.16 2.37
CA VAL A 476 -12.17 18.15 2.53
C VAL A 476 -12.32 18.46 4.01
N PHE A 477 -12.16 19.73 4.34
CA PHE A 477 -12.34 20.23 5.70
C PHE A 477 -13.35 21.38 5.71
N ARG A 478 -14.53 21.16 6.28
CA ARG A 478 -15.68 22.10 6.20
C ARG A 478 -16.00 22.44 4.74
N ASP A 479 -15.90 23.71 4.38
CA ASP A 479 -16.17 24.23 3.04
C ASP A 479 -14.87 24.52 2.24
N ILE A 480 -13.78 23.82 2.60
CA ILE A 480 -12.49 23.95 1.95
C ILE A 480 -12.06 22.59 1.41
N ILE A 481 -11.74 22.53 0.12
CA ILE A 481 -11.09 21.40 -0.53
C ILE A 481 -9.59 21.67 -0.53
N ILE A 482 -8.83 20.66 -0.17
CA ILE A 482 -7.38 20.70 -0.10
C ILE A 482 -6.84 19.70 -1.10
N LEU A 483 -6.04 20.14 -2.04
CA LEU A 483 -5.30 19.29 -2.96
C LEU A 483 -3.81 19.39 -2.67
N PHE A 484 -3.16 18.24 -2.49
CA PHE A 484 -1.71 18.12 -2.52
C PHE A 484 -1.30 17.51 -3.85
N ARG A 485 -0.38 18.15 -4.55
CA ARG A 485 -0.02 17.82 -5.93
C ARG A 485 1.40 17.29 -6.08
N ALA A 486 1.67 16.65 -7.21
CA ALA A 486 2.96 16.04 -7.53
C ALA A 486 4.12 17.06 -7.62
N ASP A 487 3.82 18.34 -7.86
CA ASP A 487 4.79 19.45 -7.84
C ASP A 487 5.14 19.94 -6.42
N CYS A 488 4.75 19.20 -5.38
CA CYS A 488 4.86 19.58 -3.97
C CYS A 488 4.10 20.87 -3.62
N SER A 489 3.04 21.21 -4.32
CA SER A 489 2.18 22.34 -3.99
C SER A 489 0.90 21.90 -3.29
N ILE A 490 0.38 22.78 -2.43
CA ILE A 490 -0.93 22.67 -1.81
C ILE A 490 -1.82 23.73 -2.40
N CYS A 491 -2.98 23.32 -2.90
CA CYS A 491 -3.99 24.23 -3.39
C CYS A 491 -5.26 24.13 -2.54
N LEU A 492 -5.74 25.26 -2.06
CA LEU A 492 -6.97 25.39 -1.29
C LEU A 492 -8.06 25.97 -2.16
N TYR A 493 -9.21 25.31 -2.16
CA TYR A 493 -10.40 25.78 -2.86
C TYR A 493 -11.53 25.98 -1.86
N SER A 494 -12.25 27.08 -1.98
CA SER A 494 -13.55 27.26 -1.32
C SER A 494 -14.62 26.57 -2.16
N ILE A 495 -15.45 25.75 -1.51
CA ILE A 495 -16.63 25.16 -2.13
C ILE A 495 -17.87 25.75 -1.48
N LYS A 496 -18.83 26.20 -2.29
CA LYS A 496 -20.11 26.77 -1.84
C LYS A 496 -21.24 26.13 -2.60
N ARG A 497 -22.33 25.84 -1.89
CA ARG A 497 -23.59 25.42 -2.51
C ARG A 497 -24.30 26.64 -3.10
N LYS A 498 -24.70 26.54 -4.36
CA LYS A 498 -25.63 27.47 -5.01
C LYS A 498 -27.02 26.85 -4.92
N SER A 499 -27.94 27.52 -4.25
CA SER A 499 -29.28 26.98 -3.92
C SER A 499 -30.36 27.29 -4.94
N ASP A 500 -30.05 27.75 -6.11
CA ASP A 500 -31.02 28.30 -7.04
C ASP A 500 -31.63 27.20 -7.92
N GLY A 501 -32.53 26.38 -7.37
CA GLY A 501 -33.33 25.45 -8.15
C GLY A 501 -33.49 24.04 -7.57
N PRO A 502 -34.22 23.16 -8.25
CA PRO A 502 -34.46 21.79 -7.82
C PRO A 502 -33.19 20.93 -7.79
N ASN A 503 -32.15 21.32 -8.53
CA ASN A 503 -30.85 20.67 -8.54
C ASN A 503 -29.79 21.65 -8.03
N PRO A 504 -29.38 21.55 -6.75
CA PRO A 504 -28.34 22.42 -6.22
C PRO A 504 -27.03 22.19 -6.95
N THR A 505 -26.39 23.29 -7.36
CA THR A 505 -25.06 23.29 -7.97
C THR A 505 -24.01 23.76 -6.98
N THR A 506 -22.75 23.62 -7.32
CA THR A 506 -21.63 24.11 -6.52
C THR A 506 -20.86 25.20 -7.23
N SER A 507 -20.18 26.06 -6.50
CA SER A 507 -19.14 26.94 -7.00
C SER A 507 -17.85 26.67 -6.29
N ILE A 508 -16.77 26.59 -7.05
CA ILE A 508 -15.43 26.34 -6.54
C ILE A 508 -14.55 27.54 -6.93
N GLN A 509 -13.81 28.05 -5.96
CA GLN A 509 -12.89 29.18 -6.16
C GLN A 509 -11.56 28.85 -5.48
N VAL A 510 -10.46 29.13 -6.16
CA VAL A 510 -9.12 29.03 -5.58
C VAL A 510 -8.99 30.07 -4.48
N LEU A 511 -8.60 29.64 -3.29
CA LEU A 511 -8.32 30.53 -2.16
C LEU A 511 -6.83 30.84 -2.07
N GLN A 512 -6.01 29.79 -2.14
CA GLN A 512 -4.58 29.92 -1.93
C GLN A 512 -3.85 28.75 -2.59
N GLU A 513 -2.66 29.02 -3.06
CA GLU A 513 -1.71 28.04 -3.53
C GLU A 513 -0.35 28.26 -2.83
N VAL A 514 0.23 27.19 -2.28
CA VAL A 514 1.48 27.25 -1.53
C VAL A 514 2.42 26.17 -2.03
N SER A 515 3.63 26.55 -2.45
CA SER A 515 4.67 25.58 -2.79
C SER A 515 5.40 25.11 -1.54
N MET A 516 5.50 23.80 -1.38
CA MET A 516 6.17 23.14 -0.27
C MET A 516 7.49 22.48 -0.70
N SER A 517 7.95 22.69 -1.93
CA SER A 517 9.14 22.05 -2.52
C SER A 517 10.43 22.27 -1.73
N ARG A 518 10.52 23.37 -0.96
CA ARG A 518 11.67 23.66 -0.08
C ARG A 518 11.68 22.83 1.19
N TYR A 519 10.52 22.30 1.61
CA TYR A 519 10.35 21.60 2.87
C TYR A 519 10.16 20.10 2.69
N ILE A 520 9.65 19.68 1.52
CA ILE A 520 9.31 18.29 1.20
C ILE A 520 10.26 17.83 0.10
N PRO A 521 11.15 16.88 0.40
CA PRO A 521 12.15 16.42 -0.58
C PRO A 521 11.53 15.63 -1.74
N HIS A 522 10.37 14.98 -1.51
CA HIS A 522 9.66 14.24 -2.54
C HIS A 522 8.16 14.17 -2.23
N PRO A 523 7.27 14.42 -3.20
CA PRO A 523 5.83 14.49 -2.94
C PRO A 523 5.23 13.19 -2.41
N PHE A 524 5.71 12.02 -2.82
CA PHE A 524 5.20 10.74 -2.33
C PHE A 524 5.50 10.43 -0.87
N LEU A 525 6.36 11.21 -0.21
CA LEU A 525 6.60 11.08 1.22
C LEU A 525 5.48 11.69 2.09
N VAL A 526 4.60 12.47 1.49
CA VAL A 526 3.44 13.04 2.19
C VAL A 526 2.33 11.99 2.26
N VAL A 527 1.99 11.59 3.46
CA VAL A 527 0.98 10.54 3.71
C VAL A 527 -0.42 11.12 3.77
N SER A 528 -0.58 12.25 4.43
CA SER A 528 -1.87 12.92 4.54
C SER A 528 -1.71 14.42 4.68
N VAL A 529 -2.74 15.15 4.30
CA VAL A 529 -2.84 16.61 4.43
C VAL A 529 -4.19 16.97 5.03
N THR A 530 -4.18 17.87 6.02
CA THR A 530 -5.41 18.35 6.65
C THR A 530 -5.25 19.78 7.12
N LEU A 531 -6.38 20.46 7.31
CA LEU A 531 -6.44 21.78 7.96
C LEU A 531 -6.82 21.60 9.42
N THR A 532 -6.22 22.40 10.26
CA THR A 532 -6.61 22.52 11.65
C THR A 532 -6.76 23.98 12.05
N SER A 533 -7.66 24.28 12.97
CA SER A 533 -7.75 25.60 13.58
C SER A 533 -6.90 25.62 14.84
N VAL A 534 -5.87 26.45 14.88
CA VAL A 534 -5.14 26.73 16.13
C VAL A 534 -5.94 27.80 16.88
N ARG A 535 -6.51 27.45 18.03
CA ARG A 535 -6.96 28.43 19.00
C ARG A 535 -5.70 28.97 19.70
N THR A 536 -5.30 30.19 19.36
CA THR A 536 -4.39 30.93 20.23
C THR A 536 -5.18 31.37 21.46
N GLU A 537 -4.98 30.69 22.57
CA GLU A 537 -5.41 31.13 23.89
C GLU A 537 -4.51 32.32 24.33
N THR A 538 -4.67 33.43 23.69
CA THR A 538 -4.22 34.71 24.26
C THR A 538 -5.46 35.46 24.70
N GLY A 539 -5.69 35.44 26.00
CA GLY A 539 -6.75 36.19 26.67
C GLY A 539 -6.51 37.71 26.61
N ILE A 540 -6.58 38.30 25.42
CA ILE A 540 -6.68 39.74 25.22
C ILE A 540 -7.76 39.95 24.18
N SER A 541 -8.90 40.43 24.68
CA SER A 541 -10.05 40.87 23.88
C SER A 541 -9.64 42.07 23.03
N LEU A 542 -9.16 41.80 21.81
CA LEU A 542 -9.10 42.80 20.76
C LEU A 542 -10.02 42.34 19.64
N LYS A 543 -11.04 43.13 19.37
CA LYS A 543 -11.93 43.04 18.21
C LYS A 543 -11.13 43.21 16.93
N MET A 544 -10.43 42.15 16.50
CA MET A 544 -9.84 42.04 15.18
C MET A 544 -10.54 40.91 14.41
N PRO A 545 -10.73 41.04 13.10
CA PRO A 545 -11.27 39.95 12.30
C PRO A 545 -10.37 38.74 12.50
N GLN A 546 -10.99 37.59 12.80
CA GLN A 546 -10.30 36.33 13.03
C GLN A 546 -9.41 36.01 11.83
N GLN A 547 -8.12 36.24 11.94
CA GLN A 547 -7.14 35.62 11.08
C GLN A 547 -7.11 34.13 11.42
N VAL A 548 -7.67 33.34 10.54
CA VAL A 548 -7.55 31.88 10.60
C VAL A 548 -6.09 31.57 10.30
N SER A 549 -5.30 31.33 11.34
CA SER A 549 -3.98 30.77 11.17
C SER A 549 -4.13 29.35 10.67
N THR A 550 -3.88 29.15 9.40
CA THR A 550 -3.93 27.83 8.77
C THR A 550 -2.62 27.12 9.08
N VAL A 551 -2.68 26.07 9.89
CA VAL A 551 -1.54 25.20 10.18
C VAL A 551 -1.71 23.91 9.40
N PHE A 552 -0.74 23.58 8.57
CA PHE A 552 -0.70 22.34 7.83
C PHE A 552 0.04 21.29 8.66
N PHE A 553 -0.61 20.19 9.01
CA PHE A 553 0.06 19.03 9.57
C PHE A 553 0.44 18.08 8.43
N PHE A 554 1.74 17.95 8.22
CA PHE A 554 2.29 16.91 7.39
C PHE A 554 2.74 15.76 8.29
N ASN A 555 2.14 14.58 8.13
CA ASN A 555 2.77 13.37 8.63
C ASN A 555 3.96 13.07 7.69
N TYR A 556 5.07 13.71 8.01
CA TYR A 556 6.34 13.51 7.33
C TYR A 556 7.21 12.61 8.20
N PHE A 557 7.82 11.59 7.61
CA PHE A 557 8.82 10.78 8.27
C PHE A 557 10.06 11.63 8.57
N ARG A 558 10.12 12.20 9.75
CA ARG A 558 11.35 12.69 10.32
C ARG A 558 11.55 12.02 11.67
N ALA A 559 12.39 11.00 11.69
CA ALA A 559 12.99 10.52 12.91
C ALA A 559 13.95 11.60 13.40
N ARG A 560 13.42 12.61 14.10
CA ARG A 560 14.14 13.44 15.09
C ARG A 560 13.15 14.38 15.77
N GLU A 561 13.05 14.23 17.08
CA GLU A 561 12.64 15.30 17.97
C GLU A 561 13.51 16.56 17.70
N SER A 562 12.99 17.50 16.95
CA SER A 562 13.47 18.87 17.04
C SER A 562 12.36 19.68 17.68
N ARG A 563 12.59 20.06 18.92
CA ARG A 563 11.86 21.08 19.66
C ARG A 563 11.63 22.29 18.75
N PHE A 564 10.41 22.53 18.37
CA PHE A 564 10.02 23.84 17.90
C PHE A 564 9.85 24.73 19.14
N SER A 565 10.88 25.47 19.50
CA SER A 565 10.76 26.64 20.33
C SER A 565 10.48 27.83 19.41
N THR A 566 9.31 28.43 19.65
CA THR A 566 8.80 29.75 19.24
C THR A 566 8.89 30.08 17.76
#